data_bda4e4cdf63b5d94bbaa732cd51d65b4
#
_entry.id   bda4e4cdf63b5d94bbaa732cd51d65b4
#
_cell.length_a   1.000
_cell.length_b   1.000
_cell.length_c   1.000
_cell.angle_alpha   90.00
_cell.angle_beta   90.00
_cell.angle_gamma   90.00
#
_symmetry.space_group_name_H-M   'P 1'
#
loop_
_entity.id
_entity.type
_entity.pdbx_description
1 polymer ?
#
loop_
_entity_poly.entity_id
_entity_poly.type
_entity_poly.pdbx_seq_one_letter_code
_entity_poly.pdbx_strand_id
1 'polypeptide(L)'
;MGEKLSMDYNENVSRLNEVLNLDTNFDIIRKGITIAGREACIYFIDGFLEEAIMEKLLEFFYKLKPEELPKTAQQMADHVVPYVEVSVMIDEDDILKNLLSGVTCLLLSGYDACIGLDCRSYPMRSVSEPSKDKALRGSKDGFVETLVFNTALIRRRIRSPKLSMEHMTAGRTSQTDIVLCYMENRVDRRLLRELKGRINAIKLDSLTMNQESLAECIYERKWINPFPKFKFTERPDAASAAILEGNIVVLVDNSPQAMIIPTSVFDIVEEADDYYFPPVTGSYLRLTRFLIALITLLLTPTFLLLFQNPEWVPEWLAFIQIKEA
;
A
#
# COMPACT_ATOMS: atom_id res chain seq x y z
N MET A 1 24.03 -11.63 0.36
CA MET A 1 25.00 -10.62 0.83
C MET A 1 24.90 -9.49 -0.17
N GLY A 2 24.41 -8.33 0.23
CA GLY A 2 24.35 -7.16 -0.63
C GLY A 2 25.74 -6.72 -1.06
N GLU A 3 25.81 -6.09 -2.22
CA GLU A 3 27.08 -5.49 -2.67
C GLU A 3 27.41 -4.28 -1.79
N LYS A 4 28.71 -4.04 -1.59
CA LYS A 4 29.17 -2.85 -0.87
C LYS A 4 29.15 -1.64 -1.81
N LEU A 5 28.96 -0.46 -1.23
CA LEU A 5 29.14 0.78 -1.97
C LEU A 5 30.59 0.90 -2.44
N SER A 6 30.74 1.38 -3.67
CA SER A 6 32.06 1.72 -4.26
C SER A 6 32.39 3.20 -4.06
N MET A 7 33.63 3.58 -4.34
CA MET A 7 34.01 5.00 -4.39
C MET A 7 33.39 5.76 -5.56
N ASP A 8 32.84 5.05 -6.54
CA ASP A 8 32.17 5.66 -7.69
C ASP A 8 30.73 6.05 -7.30
N TYR A 9 30.52 7.33 -7.12
CA TYR A 9 29.23 7.92 -6.80
C TYR A 9 28.16 7.62 -7.84
N ASN A 10 28.50 7.70 -9.13
CA ASN A 10 27.53 7.52 -10.21
C ASN A 10 27.08 6.05 -10.32
N GLU A 11 28.01 5.13 -10.11
CA GLU A 11 27.70 3.69 -10.05
C GLU A 11 26.73 3.38 -8.90
N ASN A 12 27.01 3.87 -7.69
CA ASN A 12 26.16 3.69 -6.52
C ASN A 12 24.76 4.29 -6.73
N VAL A 13 24.68 5.50 -7.27
CA VAL A 13 23.40 6.16 -7.57
C VAL A 13 22.60 5.37 -8.62
N SER A 14 23.23 4.93 -9.70
CA SER A 14 22.57 4.18 -10.76
C SER A 14 22.02 2.86 -10.24
N ARG A 15 22.82 2.14 -9.44
CA ARG A 15 22.45 0.87 -8.84
C ARG A 15 21.29 1.01 -7.85
N LEU A 16 21.34 2.01 -6.96
CA LEU A 16 20.23 2.26 -6.03
C LEU A 16 18.95 2.69 -6.75
N ASN A 17 19.04 3.47 -7.80
CA ASN A 17 17.88 3.84 -8.61
C ASN A 17 17.21 2.61 -9.26
N GLU A 18 18.00 1.67 -9.75
CA GLU A 18 17.51 0.42 -10.35
C GLU A 18 16.85 -0.49 -9.31
N VAL A 19 17.52 -0.74 -8.18
CA VAL A 19 17.01 -1.62 -7.11
C VAL A 19 15.75 -1.04 -6.47
N LEU A 20 15.69 0.28 -6.28
CA LEU A 20 14.53 0.99 -5.73
C LEU A 20 13.42 1.20 -6.76
N ASN A 21 13.68 0.90 -8.03
CA ASN A 21 12.72 1.05 -9.13
C ASN A 21 12.09 2.45 -9.15
N LEU A 22 12.92 3.50 -9.09
CA LEU A 22 12.49 4.89 -8.92
C LEU A 22 11.53 5.39 -10.00
N ASP A 23 11.64 4.86 -11.21
CA ASP A 23 10.74 5.21 -12.32
C ASP A 23 9.29 4.79 -12.07
N THR A 24 9.09 3.79 -11.21
CA THR A 24 7.77 3.26 -10.88
C THR A 24 7.30 3.70 -9.49
N ASN A 25 8.23 3.80 -8.54
CA ASN A 25 7.91 4.14 -7.15
C ASN A 25 7.90 5.65 -6.92
N PHE A 26 6.73 6.27 -6.99
CA PHE A 26 6.58 7.71 -6.78
C PHE A 26 6.81 8.14 -5.32
N ASP A 27 6.63 7.22 -4.37
CA ASP A 27 6.80 7.46 -2.93
C ASP A 27 8.27 7.48 -2.48
N ILE A 28 9.21 7.05 -3.34
CA ILE A 28 10.64 7.10 -3.06
C ILE A 28 11.24 8.29 -3.83
N ILE A 29 11.61 9.31 -3.10
CA ILE A 29 12.13 10.54 -3.68
C ILE A 29 13.65 10.56 -3.64
N ARG A 30 14.25 10.88 -4.77
CA ARG A 30 15.67 11.22 -4.88
C ARG A 30 15.85 12.70 -5.17
N LYS A 31 16.57 13.40 -4.30
CA LYS A 31 16.94 14.80 -4.50
C LYS A 31 18.44 14.95 -4.65
N GLY A 32 18.90 15.41 -5.81
CA GLY A 32 20.29 15.83 -6.02
C GLY A 32 20.59 17.17 -5.33
N ILE A 33 21.72 17.24 -4.66
CA ILE A 33 22.23 18.46 -4.00
C ILE A 33 23.73 18.57 -4.19
N THR A 34 24.29 19.73 -3.86
CA THR A 34 25.74 19.94 -3.82
C THR A 34 26.15 20.30 -2.41
N ILE A 35 27.08 19.56 -1.82
CA ILE A 35 27.60 19.79 -0.48
C ILE A 35 29.09 20.11 -0.59
N ALA A 36 29.51 21.29 -0.15
CA ALA A 36 30.90 21.72 -0.17
C ALA A 36 31.58 21.53 -1.55
N GLY A 37 30.85 21.78 -2.64
CA GLY A 37 31.33 21.62 -4.02
C GLY A 37 31.36 20.18 -4.56
N ARG A 38 30.92 19.19 -3.79
CA ARG A 38 30.79 17.78 -4.22
C ARG A 38 29.36 17.43 -4.55
N GLU A 39 29.16 16.57 -5.52
CA GLU A 39 27.84 16.00 -5.84
C GLU A 39 27.35 15.08 -4.71
N ALA A 40 26.10 15.24 -4.36
CA ALA A 40 25.43 14.43 -3.37
C ALA A 40 23.97 14.16 -3.79
N CYS A 41 23.40 13.10 -3.27
CA CYS A 41 21.96 12.88 -3.39
C CYS A 41 21.37 12.36 -2.08
N ILE A 42 20.14 12.74 -1.85
CA ILE A 42 19.34 12.33 -0.71
C ILE A 42 18.21 11.45 -1.23
N TYR A 43 18.04 10.28 -0.61
CA TYR A 43 16.90 9.41 -0.81
C TYR A 43 16.03 9.42 0.45
N PHE A 44 14.74 9.55 0.28
CA PHE A 44 13.77 9.47 1.38
C PHE A 44 12.42 8.98 0.87
N ILE A 45 11.56 8.57 1.80
CA ILE A 45 10.18 8.16 1.49
C ILE A 45 9.25 9.32 1.78
N ASP A 46 8.42 9.66 0.80
CA ASP A 46 7.38 10.67 0.94
C ASP A 46 6.36 10.26 2.02
N GLY A 47 5.97 11.23 2.85
CA GLY A 47 5.11 10.98 4.00
C GLY A 47 5.79 10.37 5.24
N PHE A 48 7.11 10.09 5.20
CA PHE A 48 7.87 9.67 6.40
C PHE A 48 8.83 10.73 6.92
N LEU A 49 8.96 11.82 6.20
CA LEU A 49 9.94 12.85 6.49
C LEU A 49 9.38 13.94 7.41
N GLU A 50 10.12 14.28 8.46
CA GLU A 50 9.88 15.50 9.23
C GLU A 50 10.50 16.69 8.47
N GLU A 51 9.65 17.43 7.75
CA GLU A 51 10.08 18.49 6.84
C GLU A 51 10.90 19.58 7.53
N ALA A 52 10.51 19.97 8.75
CA ALA A 52 11.20 21.02 9.49
C ALA A 52 12.64 20.63 9.90
N ILE A 53 12.89 19.35 10.14
CA ILE A 53 14.24 18.84 10.43
C ILE A 53 15.06 18.81 9.14
N MET A 54 14.48 18.30 8.06
CA MET A 54 15.16 18.21 6.78
C MET A 54 15.52 19.57 6.21
N GLU A 55 14.65 20.56 6.35
CA GLU A 55 14.94 21.95 5.93
C GLU A 55 16.19 22.49 6.62
N LYS A 56 16.29 22.32 7.94
CA LYS A 56 17.47 22.73 8.72
C LYS A 56 18.73 21.99 8.31
N LEU A 57 18.65 20.69 8.04
CA LEU A 57 19.77 19.90 7.56
C LEU A 57 20.23 20.34 6.17
N LEU A 58 19.32 20.60 5.25
CA LEU A 58 19.64 21.13 3.93
C LEU A 58 20.27 22.52 4.03
N GLU A 59 19.73 23.40 4.87
CA GLU A 59 20.32 24.72 5.12
C GLU A 59 21.75 24.62 5.64
N PHE A 60 22.01 23.67 6.53
CA PHE A 60 23.35 23.38 7.02
C PHE A 60 24.28 22.88 5.90
N PHE A 61 23.86 21.86 5.13
CA PHE A 61 24.66 21.30 4.05
C PHE A 61 25.00 22.29 2.95
N TYR A 62 24.10 23.23 2.62
CA TYR A 62 24.37 24.27 1.63
C TYR A 62 25.37 25.33 2.12
N LYS A 63 25.51 25.52 3.44
CA LYS A 63 26.45 26.46 4.03
C LYS A 63 27.85 25.87 4.26
N LEU A 64 27.98 24.53 4.17
CA LEU A 64 29.23 23.84 4.45
C LEU A 64 30.30 24.17 3.42
N LYS A 65 31.52 24.51 3.89
CA LYS A 65 32.64 24.83 3.03
C LYS A 65 33.49 23.60 2.71
N PRO A 66 34.21 23.56 1.58
CA PRO A 66 35.09 22.45 1.21
C PRO A 66 36.16 22.12 2.26
N GLU A 67 36.62 23.09 3.01
CA GLU A 67 37.63 22.95 4.07
C GLU A 67 37.10 22.23 5.32
N GLU A 68 35.78 22.28 5.51
CA GLU A 68 35.09 21.66 6.67
C GLU A 68 34.66 20.23 6.37
N LEU A 69 34.80 19.78 5.11
CA LEU A 69 34.37 18.43 4.71
C LEU A 69 35.43 17.39 5.10
N PRO A 70 35.09 16.42 5.98
CA PRO A 70 36.02 15.40 6.40
C PRO A 70 36.29 14.36 5.29
N LYS A 71 37.34 13.56 5.50
CA LYS A 71 37.78 12.60 4.49
C LYS A 71 36.90 11.33 4.43
N THR A 72 36.19 11.00 5.50
CA THR A 72 35.39 9.78 5.59
C THR A 72 33.94 10.08 5.98
N ALA A 73 33.02 9.23 5.55
CA ALA A 73 31.60 9.30 5.90
C ALA A 73 31.39 9.20 7.44
N GLN A 74 32.20 8.38 8.12
CA GLN A 74 32.13 8.24 9.57
C GLN A 74 32.46 9.55 10.30
N GLN A 75 33.53 10.24 9.89
CA GLN A 75 33.87 11.55 10.47
C GLN A 75 32.81 12.61 10.16
N MET A 76 32.18 12.53 8.99
CA MET A 76 31.06 13.42 8.62
C MET A 76 29.88 13.21 9.55
N ALA A 77 29.51 11.95 9.80
CA ALA A 77 28.43 11.57 10.70
C ALA A 77 28.70 11.99 12.16
N ASP A 78 29.92 11.72 12.66
CA ASP A 78 30.25 11.86 14.08
C ASP A 78 30.50 13.34 14.48
N HIS A 79 31.06 14.15 13.58
CA HIS A 79 31.60 15.45 13.96
C HIS A 79 31.02 16.64 13.21
N VAL A 80 30.39 16.43 12.06
CA VAL A 80 29.96 17.53 11.19
C VAL A 80 28.45 17.67 11.12
N VAL A 81 27.75 16.56 10.94
CA VAL A 81 26.27 16.59 10.82
C VAL A 81 25.65 17.03 12.16
N PRO A 82 24.89 18.12 12.20
CA PRO A 82 24.33 18.66 13.45
C PRO A 82 23.02 17.94 13.82
N TYR A 83 23.05 16.61 13.84
CA TYR A 83 21.89 15.80 14.16
C TYR A 83 22.30 14.57 15.00
N VAL A 84 21.43 14.16 15.92
CA VAL A 84 21.79 13.16 16.95
C VAL A 84 21.69 11.73 16.41
N GLU A 85 20.69 11.46 15.59
CA GLU A 85 20.43 10.10 15.09
C GLU A 85 21.00 9.94 13.68
N VAL A 86 22.34 9.74 13.62
CA VAL A 86 23.07 9.55 12.38
C VAL A 86 23.70 8.16 12.38
N SER A 87 23.65 7.48 11.27
CA SER A 87 24.27 6.17 11.05
C SER A 87 25.09 6.15 9.77
N VAL A 88 26.06 5.23 9.68
CA VAL A 88 26.86 5.01 8.47
C VAL A 88 26.64 3.60 7.98
N MET A 89 26.31 3.44 6.73
CA MET A 89 25.98 2.17 6.08
C MET A 89 26.85 1.96 4.85
N ILE A 90 27.45 0.78 4.75
CA ILE A 90 28.33 0.42 3.64
C ILE A 90 27.67 -0.58 2.71
N ASP A 91 26.85 -1.48 3.28
CA ASP A 91 26.19 -2.55 2.55
C ASP A 91 24.84 -2.08 1.99
N GLU A 92 24.57 -2.42 0.73
CA GLU A 92 23.32 -2.06 0.04
C GLU A 92 22.08 -2.58 0.77
N ASP A 93 22.12 -3.82 1.28
CA ASP A 93 21.01 -4.40 2.03
C ASP A 93 20.65 -3.57 3.27
N ASP A 94 21.65 -3.02 3.96
CA ASP A 94 21.43 -2.14 5.11
C ASP A 94 20.87 -0.78 4.71
N ILE A 95 21.34 -0.23 3.59
CA ILE A 95 20.80 1.02 3.05
C ILE A 95 19.34 0.85 2.67
N LEU A 96 19.01 -0.21 1.93
CA LEU A 96 17.63 -0.51 1.53
C LEU A 96 16.72 -0.73 2.74
N LYS A 97 17.18 -1.48 3.72
CA LYS A 97 16.43 -1.74 4.96
C LYS A 97 16.13 -0.45 5.73
N ASN A 98 17.11 0.42 5.88
CA ASN A 98 16.96 1.69 6.58
C ASN A 98 16.09 2.67 5.78
N LEU A 99 16.34 2.86 4.50
CA LEU A 99 15.55 3.72 3.62
C LEU A 99 14.07 3.30 3.61
N LEU A 100 13.80 2.02 3.36
CA LEU A 100 12.43 1.49 3.33
C LEU A 100 11.75 1.48 4.71
N SER A 101 12.50 1.68 5.79
CA SER A 101 11.95 1.98 7.12
C SER A 101 11.76 3.48 7.37
N GLY A 102 12.13 4.34 6.42
CA GLY A 102 11.93 5.79 6.47
C GLY A 102 13.15 6.61 6.87
N VAL A 103 14.31 5.99 7.10
CA VAL A 103 15.55 6.74 7.33
C VAL A 103 15.96 7.45 6.03
N THR A 104 16.28 8.71 6.12
CA THR A 104 16.81 9.48 5.00
C THR A 104 18.25 9.07 4.73
N CYS A 105 18.57 8.72 3.48
CA CYS A 105 19.87 8.22 3.07
C CYS A 105 20.59 9.28 2.22
N LEU A 106 21.77 9.73 2.67
CA LEU A 106 22.62 10.68 1.98
C LEU A 106 23.83 9.97 1.39
N LEU A 107 23.96 10.01 0.06
CA LEU A 107 25.18 9.64 -0.66
C LEU A 107 25.95 10.91 -1.04
N LEU A 108 27.26 10.90 -0.78
CA LEU A 108 28.15 12.02 -1.12
C LEU A 108 29.34 11.52 -1.94
N SER A 109 29.61 12.19 -3.04
CA SER A 109 30.75 11.86 -3.91
C SER A 109 32.07 11.88 -3.14
N GLY A 110 32.87 10.82 -3.32
CA GLY A 110 34.15 10.63 -2.63
C GLY A 110 34.03 9.91 -1.27
N TYR A 111 32.87 9.39 -0.94
CA TYR A 111 32.67 8.46 0.17
C TYR A 111 32.22 7.07 -0.33
N ASP A 112 32.70 6.04 0.34
CA ASP A 112 32.35 4.63 0.10
C ASP A 112 31.22 4.12 1.02
N ALA A 113 30.48 5.06 1.63
CA ALA A 113 29.42 4.77 2.56
C ALA A 113 28.27 5.80 2.43
N CYS A 114 27.09 5.35 2.77
CA CYS A 114 25.90 6.16 2.88
C CYS A 114 25.73 6.66 4.31
N ILE A 115 25.31 7.90 4.47
CA ILE A 115 24.99 8.49 5.78
C ILE A 115 23.48 8.44 5.95
N GLY A 116 23.01 7.71 6.95
CA GLY A 116 21.62 7.65 7.34
C GLY A 116 21.27 8.74 8.35
N LEU A 117 20.24 9.51 8.05
CA LEU A 117 19.71 10.58 8.90
C LEU A 117 18.31 10.17 9.33
N ASP A 118 18.13 9.85 10.61
CA ASP A 118 16.84 9.37 11.11
C ASP A 118 15.88 10.54 11.43
N CYS A 119 15.40 11.19 10.39
CA CYS A 119 14.41 12.26 10.45
C CYS A 119 12.98 11.75 10.27
N ARG A 120 12.68 10.54 10.76
CA ARG A 120 11.38 9.91 10.55
C ARG A 120 10.26 10.57 11.35
N SER A 121 9.17 10.86 10.66
CA SER A 121 7.88 11.16 11.25
C SER A 121 6.84 10.29 10.56
N TYR A 122 6.32 9.29 11.26
CA TYR A 122 5.27 8.46 10.68
C TYR A 122 3.93 9.19 10.73
N PRO A 123 3.13 9.14 9.66
CA PRO A 123 1.79 9.67 9.71
C PRO A 123 1.02 8.96 10.84
N MET A 124 0.58 9.75 11.78
CA MET A 124 -0.26 9.29 12.90
C MET A 124 -1.59 10.00 12.80
N ARG A 125 -2.65 9.24 12.70
CA ARG A 125 -4.00 9.77 12.87
C ARG A 125 -4.20 10.17 14.33
N SER A 126 -4.79 11.34 14.58
CA SER A 126 -5.46 11.58 15.87
C SER A 126 -6.46 10.44 16.08
N VAL A 127 -6.39 9.76 17.21
CA VAL A 127 -7.05 8.49 17.53
C VAL A 127 -8.52 8.46 17.10
N SER A 128 -8.83 8.00 15.89
CA SER A 128 -10.17 7.64 15.48
C SER A 128 -10.15 6.26 14.81
N GLU A 129 -11.00 5.39 15.32
CA GLU A 129 -11.18 4.02 14.82
C GLU A 129 -11.98 4.05 13.50
N PRO A 130 -11.68 3.16 12.51
CA PRO A 130 -12.48 3.02 11.31
C PRO A 130 -13.97 2.86 11.65
N SER A 131 -14.85 3.49 10.87
CA SER A 131 -16.27 3.49 11.19
C SER A 131 -16.95 2.18 10.79
N LYS A 132 -16.55 1.59 9.67
CA LYS A 132 -17.17 0.39 9.11
C LYS A 132 -16.38 -0.89 9.36
N ASP A 133 -15.04 -0.81 9.42
CA ASP A 133 -14.11 -1.96 9.56
C ASP A 133 -13.54 -2.04 10.98
N LYS A 134 -14.42 -1.97 12.00
CA LYS A 134 -14.00 -2.10 13.40
C LYS A 134 -13.51 -3.50 13.70
N ALA A 135 -12.29 -3.62 14.22
CA ALA A 135 -11.74 -4.87 14.69
C ALA A 135 -11.65 -4.92 16.21
N LEU A 136 -12.00 -6.06 16.80
CA LEU A 136 -11.86 -6.31 18.23
C LEU A 136 -10.40 -6.39 18.65
N ARG A 137 -9.51 -6.79 17.75
CA ARG A 137 -8.07 -6.97 17.99
C ARG A 137 -7.26 -6.44 16.82
N GLY A 138 -6.00 -6.05 17.07
CA GLY A 138 -5.06 -5.61 16.05
C GLY A 138 -4.92 -4.11 15.92
N SER A 139 -4.35 -3.68 14.79
CA SER A 139 -4.11 -2.27 14.50
C SER A 139 -5.42 -1.51 14.35
N LYS A 140 -5.50 -0.35 14.99
CA LYS A 140 -6.68 0.52 14.92
C LYS A 140 -6.50 1.68 13.93
N ASP A 141 -5.35 1.73 13.24
CA ASP A 141 -5.13 2.72 12.20
C ASP A 141 -5.98 2.40 10.97
N GLY A 142 -6.53 3.43 10.37
CA GLY A 142 -7.33 3.37 9.15
C GLY A 142 -6.72 4.26 8.08
N PHE A 143 -7.11 4.04 6.83
CA PHE A 143 -6.84 4.97 5.75
C PHE A 143 -7.52 6.32 6.00
N VAL A 144 -6.92 7.36 5.44
CA VAL A 144 -7.39 8.75 5.52
C VAL A 144 -7.64 9.28 4.10
N GLU A 145 -8.15 10.50 4.00
CA GLU A 145 -8.42 11.12 2.71
C GLU A 145 -7.15 11.47 1.92
N THR A 146 -6.03 11.70 2.61
CA THR A 146 -4.76 12.10 1.97
C THR A 146 -4.00 10.90 1.41
N LEU A 147 -3.81 10.86 0.10
CA LEU A 147 -3.20 9.75 -0.63
C LEU A 147 -1.78 9.40 -0.13
N VAL A 148 -0.92 10.40 0.08
CA VAL A 148 0.47 10.21 0.54
C VAL A 148 0.52 9.51 1.90
N PHE A 149 -0.39 9.82 2.83
CA PHE A 149 -0.46 9.13 4.10
C PHE A 149 -0.88 7.67 3.94
N ASN A 150 -1.79 7.39 3.01
CA ASN A 150 -2.25 6.04 2.74
C ASN A 150 -1.14 5.16 2.14
N THR A 151 -0.35 5.70 1.22
CA THR A 151 0.82 5.00 0.67
C THR A 151 1.89 4.76 1.73
N ALA A 152 2.16 5.76 2.57
CA ALA A 152 3.08 5.64 3.70
C ALA A 152 2.64 4.55 4.70
N LEU A 153 1.35 4.42 5.01
CA LEU A 153 0.82 3.34 5.87
C LEU A 153 1.06 1.95 5.28
N ILE A 154 0.96 1.77 3.96
CA ILE A 154 1.30 0.51 3.27
C ILE A 154 2.80 0.29 3.28
N ARG A 155 3.61 1.29 2.92
CA ARG A 155 5.09 1.21 2.89
C ARG A 155 5.68 0.84 4.25
N ARG A 156 5.14 1.39 5.33
CA ARG A 156 5.53 1.06 6.70
C ARG A 156 5.38 -0.43 7.01
N ARG A 157 4.36 -1.10 6.44
CA ARG A 157 4.09 -2.52 6.65
C ARG A 157 4.88 -3.41 5.70
N ILE A 158 5.09 -2.97 4.47
CA ILE A 158 5.79 -3.73 3.43
C ILE A 158 7.09 -3.00 3.07
N ARG A 159 8.15 -3.30 3.81
CA ARG A 159 9.49 -2.72 3.63
C ARG A 159 10.28 -3.55 2.63
N SER A 160 9.79 -3.61 1.40
CA SER A 160 10.42 -4.39 0.33
C SER A 160 10.65 -3.51 -0.91
N PRO A 161 11.83 -3.58 -1.55
CA PRO A 161 12.07 -2.88 -2.82
C PRO A 161 11.20 -3.43 -3.97
N LYS A 162 10.63 -4.63 -3.79
CA LYS A 162 9.70 -5.24 -4.75
C LYS A 162 8.26 -4.72 -4.64
N LEU A 163 7.96 -3.90 -3.66
CA LEU A 163 6.69 -3.19 -3.59
C LEU A 163 6.75 -2.01 -4.53
N SER A 164 5.91 -2.02 -5.54
CA SER A 164 5.72 -0.91 -6.49
C SER A 164 4.48 -0.11 -6.13
N MET A 165 4.64 1.21 -6.18
CA MET A 165 3.58 2.20 -5.98
C MET A 165 3.56 3.12 -7.18
N GLU A 166 2.72 2.81 -8.15
CA GLU A 166 2.66 3.52 -9.42
C GLU A 166 1.57 4.57 -9.41
N HIS A 167 1.98 5.81 -9.63
CA HIS A 167 1.09 6.96 -9.68
C HIS A 167 0.43 7.09 -11.05
N MET A 168 -0.87 7.35 -11.07
CA MET A 168 -1.68 7.64 -12.23
C MET A 168 -2.67 8.76 -11.93
N THR A 169 -3.22 9.38 -12.95
CA THR A 169 -4.28 10.39 -12.80
C THR A 169 -5.48 10.03 -13.66
N ALA A 170 -6.68 10.31 -13.18
CA ALA A 170 -7.91 10.11 -13.94
C ALA A 170 -8.87 11.31 -13.81
N GLY A 171 -9.67 11.49 -14.87
CA GLY A 171 -10.56 12.67 -14.99
C GLY A 171 -9.89 13.84 -15.73
N ARG A 172 -10.62 14.47 -16.65
CA ARG A 172 -10.10 15.59 -17.45
C ARG A 172 -9.91 16.86 -16.64
N THR A 173 -10.88 17.18 -15.80
CA THR A 173 -10.91 18.40 -14.99
C THR A 173 -10.48 18.14 -13.55
N SER A 174 -10.93 17.03 -12.94
CA SER A 174 -10.57 16.71 -11.55
C SER A 174 -9.14 16.26 -11.40
N GLN A 175 -8.54 15.63 -12.44
CA GLN A 175 -7.16 15.05 -12.40
C GLN A 175 -6.89 14.33 -11.07
N THR A 176 -7.82 13.45 -10.67
CA THR A 176 -7.76 12.75 -9.39
C THR A 176 -6.58 11.81 -9.37
N ASP A 177 -5.75 11.92 -8.36
CA ASP A 177 -4.58 11.09 -8.18
C ASP A 177 -4.96 9.68 -7.73
N ILE A 178 -4.35 8.68 -8.35
CA ILE A 178 -4.57 7.26 -8.11
C ILE A 178 -3.22 6.58 -7.95
N VAL A 179 -3.11 5.69 -6.99
CA VAL A 179 -1.90 4.87 -6.81
C VAL A 179 -2.24 3.40 -6.88
N LEU A 180 -1.52 2.67 -7.72
CA LEU A 180 -1.55 1.22 -7.81
C LEU A 180 -0.43 0.63 -6.97
N CYS A 181 -0.78 -0.07 -5.89
CA CYS A 181 0.16 -0.75 -5.01
C CYS A 181 0.15 -2.25 -5.30
N TYR A 182 1.31 -2.84 -5.60
CA TYR A 182 1.42 -4.27 -5.90
C TYR A 182 2.84 -4.80 -5.68
N MET A 183 2.98 -6.12 -5.51
CA MET A 183 4.30 -6.77 -5.47
C MET A 183 4.74 -7.19 -6.86
N GLU A 184 5.88 -6.66 -7.34
CA GLU A 184 6.44 -6.92 -8.67
C GLU A 184 6.59 -8.42 -9.00
N ASN A 185 6.93 -9.24 -8.01
CA ASN A 185 7.19 -10.66 -8.17
C ASN A 185 5.95 -11.56 -7.96
N ARG A 186 4.79 -10.99 -7.64
CA ARG A 186 3.56 -11.75 -7.33
C ARG A 186 2.35 -11.33 -8.14
N VAL A 187 2.35 -10.10 -8.64
CA VAL A 187 1.21 -9.52 -9.37
C VAL A 187 0.97 -10.23 -10.70
N ASP A 188 -0.30 -10.43 -11.06
CA ASP A 188 -0.67 -10.81 -12.41
C ASP A 188 -0.44 -9.62 -13.37
N ARG A 189 0.62 -9.74 -14.17
CA ARG A 189 1.03 -8.73 -15.16
C ARG A 189 -0.03 -8.48 -16.23
N ARG A 190 -0.89 -9.44 -16.53
CA ARG A 190 -1.98 -9.27 -17.49
C ARG A 190 -3.07 -8.40 -16.89
N LEU A 191 -3.50 -8.72 -15.67
CA LEU A 191 -4.50 -7.95 -14.93
C LEU A 191 -4.02 -6.51 -14.70
N LEU A 192 -2.75 -6.33 -14.30
CA LEU A 192 -2.17 -5.00 -14.09
C LEU A 192 -2.20 -4.14 -15.36
N ARG A 193 -1.81 -4.70 -16.51
CA ARG A 193 -1.86 -3.99 -17.81
C ARG A 193 -3.29 -3.63 -18.20
N GLU A 194 -4.23 -4.54 -18.00
CA GLU A 194 -5.64 -4.31 -18.28
C GLU A 194 -6.19 -3.18 -17.40
N LEU A 195 -5.88 -3.21 -16.11
CA LEU A 195 -6.30 -2.17 -15.15
C LEU A 195 -5.75 -0.79 -15.54
N LYS A 196 -4.46 -0.69 -15.82
CA LYS A 196 -3.83 0.55 -16.29
C LYS A 196 -4.46 1.06 -17.57
N GLY A 197 -4.70 0.17 -18.53
CA GLY A 197 -5.36 0.51 -19.79
C GLY A 197 -6.77 1.08 -19.58
N ARG A 198 -7.52 0.52 -18.65
CA ARG A 198 -8.88 0.99 -18.32
C ARG A 198 -8.86 2.33 -17.59
N ILE A 199 -7.94 2.54 -16.64
CA ILE A 199 -7.78 3.83 -15.95
C ILE A 199 -7.41 4.92 -16.96
N ASN A 200 -6.46 4.68 -17.85
CA ASN A 200 -6.04 5.63 -18.88
C ASN A 200 -7.14 5.90 -19.92
N ALA A 201 -8.09 4.99 -20.09
CA ALA A 201 -9.22 5.16 -21.02
C ALA A 201 -10.39 5.95 -20.43
N ILE A 202 -10.35 6.33 -19.17
CA ILE A 202 -11.40 7.12 -18.50
C ILE A 202 -11.48 8.50 -19.15
N LYS A 203 -12.63 8.81 -19.75
CA LYS A 203 -12.89 10.08 -20.42
C LYS A 203 -13.84 10.99 -19.65
N LEU A 204 -14.15 10.64 -18.41
CA LEU A 204 -15.00 11.47 -17.56
C LEU A 204 -14.33 12.80 -17.23
N ASP A 205 -15.14 13.81 -17.05
CA ASP A 205 -14.66 15.14 -16.67
C ASP A 205 -14.17 15.17 -15.22
N SER A 206 -14.90 14.48 -14.32
CA SER A 206 -14.56 14.38 -12.90
C SER A 206 -14.99 13.04 -12.32
N LEU A 207 -14.17 12.52 -11.38
CA LEU A 207 -14.49 11.40 -10.51
C LEU A 207 -15.13 11.94 -9.23
N THR A 208 -16.43 12.23 -9.26
CA THR A 208 -17.13 12.95 -8.18
C THR A 208 -17.23 12.15 -6.87
N MET A 209 -17.30 10.83 -6.93
CA MET A 209 -17.32 9.93 -5.79
C MET A 209 -16.01 9.14 -5.67
N ASN A 210 -14.92 9.73 -6.16
CA ASN A 210 -13.56 9.21 -6.10
C ASN A 210 -13.48 7.70 -6.39
N GLN A 211 -13.41 6.88 -5.38
CA GLN A 211 -13.17 5.44 -5.49
C GLN A 211 -14.36 4.68 -6.10
N GLU A 212 -15.60 5.01 -5.74
CA GLU A 212 -16.79 4.40 -6.32
C GLU A 212 -16.92 4.76 -7.80
N SER A 213 -16.68 6.02 -8.17
CA SER A 213 -16.68 6.45 -9.57
C SER A 213 -15.58 5.74 -10.37
N LEU A 214 -14.40 5.56 -9.79
CA LEU A 214 -13.33 4.79 -10.42
C LEU A 214 -13.73 3.33 -10.63
N ALA A 215 -14.32 2.69 -9.62
CA ALA A 215 -14.79 1.31 -9.71
C ALA A 215 -15.82 1.11 -10.81
N GLU A 216 -16.76 2.05 -10.97
CA GLU A 216 -17.76 2.04 -12.04
C GLU A 216 -17.13 2.22 -13.43
N CYS A 217 -16.09 3.04 -13.53
CA CYS A 217 -15.39 3.27 -14.80
C CYS A 217 -14.51 2.09 -15.23
N ILE A 218 -13.88 1.44 -14.27
CA ILE A 218 -12.96 0.31 -14.56
C ILE A 218 -13.71 -0.90 -15.06
N TYR A 219 -14.93 -1.15 -14.57
CA TYR A 219 -15.68 -2.34 -14.96
C TYR A 219 -17.12 -2.03 -15.36
N GLU A 220 -17.46 -2.42 -16.58
CA GLU A 220 -18.84 -2.45 -17.04
C GLU A 220 -19.66 -3.42 -16.21
N ARG A 221 -20.80 -2.97 -15.69
CA ARG A 221 -21.79 -3.83 -15.03
C ARG A 221 -22.34 -4.83 -16.04
N LYS A 222 -21.87 -6.07 -16.01
CA LYS A 222 -22.54 -7.16 -16.69
C LYS A 222 -23.72 -7.61 -15.84
N TRP A 223 -24.92 -7.40 -16.33
CA TRP A 223 -26.18 -7.71 -15.62
C TRP A 223 -26.28 -9.18 -15.12
N ILE A 224 -25.54 -10.09 -15.73
CA ILE A 224 -25.56 -11.53 -15.41
C ILE A 224 -24.63 -11.89 -14.23
N ASN A 225 -23.71 -11.02 -13.83
CA ASN A 225 -22.77 -11.33 -12.74
C ASN A 225 -23.12 -10.53 -11.48
N PRO A 226 -23.79 -11.14 -10.47
CA PRO A 226 -24.17 -10.45 -9.23
C PRO A 226 -22.99 -10.27 -8.24
N PHE A 227 -21.85 -10.91 -8.51
CA PHE A 227 -20.72 -10.86 -7.57
C PHE A 227 -19.91 -9.58 -7.72
N PRO A 228 -19.52 -8.93 -6.59
CA PRO A 228 -18.63 -7.78 -6.63
C PRO A 228 -17.27 -8.20 -7.19
N LYS A 229 -16.64 -7.29 -7.92
CA LYS A 229 -15.32 -7.50 -8.53
C LYS A 229 -14.21 -6.87 -7.72
N PHE A 230 -14.57 -6.11 -6.71
CA PHE A 230 -13.69 -5.38 -5.82
C PHE A 230 -14.08 -5.64 -4.38
N LYS A 231 -13.08 -5.68 -3.52
CA LYS A 231 -13.23 -5.60 -2.08
C LYS A 231 -12.72 -4.25 -1.63
N PHE A 232 -13.51 -3.53 -0.84
CA PHE A 232 -13.07 -2.29 -0.22
C PHE A 232 -12.67 -2.53 1.21
N THR A 233 -11.63 -1.84 1.67
CA THR A 233 -11.19 -1.88 3.06
C THR A 233 -10.70 -0.50 3.52
N GLU A 234 -11.04 -0.13 4.74
CA GLU A 234 -10.52 1.05 5.42
C GLU A 234 -9.21 0.72 6.17
N ARG A 235 -8.77 -0.55 6.14
CA ARG A 235 -7.68 -1.07 6.96
C ARG A 235 -6.39 -1.25 6.18
N PRO A 236 -5.31 -0.54 6.54
CA PRO A 236 -4.02 -0.69 5.90
C PRO A 236 -3.38 -2.08 6.11
N ASP A 237 -3.69 -2.77 7.21
CA ASP A 237 -3.21 -4.13 7.47
C ASP A 237 -3.84 -5.16 6.52
N ALA A 238 -5.16 -5.08 6.29
CA ALA A 238 -5.87 -5.95 5.34
C ALA A 238 -5.40 -5.68 3.90
N ALA A 239 -5.24 -4.40 3.52
CA ALA A 239 -4.71 -4.02 2.20
C ALA A 239 -3.28 -4.54 2.00
N SER A 240 -2.42 -4.41 3.01
CA SER A 240 -1.04 -4.91 2.94
C SER A 240 -0.97 -6.43 2.83
N ALA A 241 -1.84 -7.17 3.54
CA ALA A 241 -1.94 -8.61 3.41
C ALA A 241 -2.33 -9.01 1.98
N ALA A 242 -3.33 -8.36 1.39
CA ALA A 242 -3.76 -8.61 0.02
C ALA A 242 -2.63 -8.34 -1.00
N ILE A 243 -1.84 -7.28 -0.83
CA ILE A 243 -0.67 -6.99 -1.68
C ILE A 243 0.34 -8.14 -1.59
N LEU A 244 0.63 -8.63 -0.38
CA LEU A 244 1.57 -9.74 -0.17
C LEU A 244 1.05 -11.06 -0.76
N GLU A 245 -0.25 -11.24 -0.92
CA GLU A 245 -0.88 -12.37 -1.60
C GLU A 245 -0.81 -12.26 -3.14
N GLY A 246 -0.48 -11.08 -3.68
CA GLY A 246 -0.36 -10.82 -5.11
C GLY A 246 -1.49 -10.03 -5.72
N ASN A 247 -2.41 -9.51 -4.91
CA ASN A 247 -3.47 -8.62 -5.34
C ASN A 247 -2.91 -7.21 -5.64
N ILE A 248 -3.65 -6.47 -6.44
CA ILE A 248 -3.43 -5.06 -6.71
C ILE A 248 -4.34 -4.27 -5.78
N VAL A 249 -3.75 -3.34 -5.03
CA VAL A 249 -4.50 -2.40 -4.20
C VAL A 249 -4.48 -1.04 -4.86
N VAL A 250 -5.65 -0.46 -5.04
CA VAL A 250 -5.83 0.87 -5.64
C VAL A 250 -6.22 1.84 -4.55
N LEU A 251 -5.42 2.88 -4.40
CA LEU A 251 -5.69 4.03 -3.54
C LEU A 251 -6.11 5.20 -4.42
N VAL A 252 -7.09 5.95 -3.98
CA VAL A 252 -7.61 7.13 -4.68
C VAL A 252 -7.56 8.31 -3.73
N ASP A 253 -7.11 9.45 -4.19
CA ASP A 253 -7.07 10.66 -3.37
C ASP A 253 -8.48 11.07 -2.93
N ASN A 254 -8.56 11.70 -1.76
CA ASN A 254 -9.80 12.04 -1.07
C ASN A 254 -10.70 10.83 -0.74
N SER A 255 -10.12 9.63 -0.59
CA SER A 255 -10.86 8.43 -0.22
C SER A 255 -10.19 7.71 0.97
N PRO A 256 -10.91 7.48 2.09
CA PRO A 256 -10.39 6.76 3.24
C PRO A 256 -10.49 5.24 3.09
N GLN A 257 -10.55 4.73 1.88
CA GLN A 257 -10.66 3.31 1.58
C GLN A 257 -9.69 2.89 0.50
N ALA A 258 -9.28 1.63 0.53
CA ALA A 258 -8.51 0.97 -0.52
C ALA A 258 -9.38 -0.03 -1.27
N MET A 259 -9.21 -0.12 -2.59
CA MET A 259 -9.87 -1.10 -3.45
C MET A 259 -8.91 -2.23 -3.79
N ILE A 260 -9.27 -3.46 -3.47
CA ILE A 260 -8.48 -4.68 -3.70
C ILE A 260 -8.98 -5.40 -4.94
N ILE A 261 -8.07 -5.77 -5.84
CA ILE A 261 -8.34 -6.42 -7.13
C ILE A 261 -7.30 -7.56 -7.34
N PRO A 262 -7.69 -8.74 -7.79
CA PRO A 262 -9.05 -9.26 -7.96
C PRO A 262 -9.71 -9.62 -6.65
N THR A 263 -11.02 -9.79 -6.66
CA THR A 263 -11.79 -10.28 -5.52
C THR A 263 -12.46 -11.60 -5.88
N SER A 264 -12.38 -12.56 -4.98
CA SER A 264 -13.08 -13.85 -5.07
C SER A 264 -14.37 -13.85 -4.25
N VAL A 265 -15.24 -14.83 -4.50
CA VAL A 265 -16.45 -15.01 -3.69
C VAL A 265 -16.10 -15.30 -2.22
N PHE A 266 -14.94 -15.91 -1.98
CA PHE A 266 -14.47 -16.22 -0.62
C PHE A 266 -14.07 -14.95 0.14
N ASP A 267 -13.48 -13.97 -0.55
CA ASP A 267 -13.05 -12.70 0.05
C ASP A 267 -14.23 -11.84 0.55
N ILE A 268 -15.43 -12.07 0.00
CA ILE A 268 -16.67 -11.38 0.44
C ILE A 268 -17.10 -11.86 1.83
N VAL A 269 -16.82 -13.13 2.15
CA VAL A 269 -17.23 -13.76 3.40
C VAL A 269 -16.18 -13.59 4.50
N GLU A 270 -14.97 -13.11 4.14
CA GLU A 270 -13.89 -12.83 5.09
C GLU A 270 -14.09 -11.51 5.83
N GLU A 271 -13.87 -11.57 7.13
CA GLU A 271 -13.78 -10.38 7.99
C GLU A 271 -12.34 -10.14 8.44
N ALA A 272 -12.01 -8.88 8.69
CA ALA A 272 -10.67 -8.49 9.15
C ALA A 272 -10.28 -9.19 10.46
N ASP A 273 -11.24 -9.47 11.33
CA ASP A 273 -10.99 -10.17 12.59
C ASP A 273 -10.54 -11.63 12.43
N ASP A 274 -10.84 -12.28 11.30
CA ASP A 274 -10.45 -13.67 11.05
C ASP A 274 -8.92 -13.85 11.06
N TYR A 275 -8.16 -12.82 10.68
CA TYR A 275 -6.70 -12.85 10.69
C TYR A 275 -6.09 -12.76 12.09
N TYR A 276 -6.87 -12.34 13.09
CA TYR A 276 -6.42 -12.20 14.48
C TYR A 276 -6.81 -13.37 15.38
N PHE A 277 -7.64 -14.30 14.87
CA PHE A 277 -7.96 -15.54 15.58
C PHE A 277 -6.88 -16.61 15.33
N PRO A 278 -6.75 -17.60 16.23
CA PRO A 278 -5.96 -18.77 15.94
C PRO A 278 -6.39 -19.42 14.60
N PRO A 279 -5.46 -19.99 13.80
CA PRO A 279 -5.76 -20.47 12.44
C PRO A 279 -6.95 -21.42 12.35
N VAL A 280 -7.11 -22.31 13.35
CA VAL A 280 -8.24 -23.24 13.40
C VAL A 280 -9.57 -22.51 13.61
N THR A 281 -9.58 -21.54 14.52
CA THR A 281 -10.81 -20.76 14.84
C THR A 281 -11.21 -19.87 13.67
N GLY A 282 -10.25 -19.16 13.06
CA GLY A 282 -10.50 -18.32 11.88
C GLY A 282 -11.03 -19.15 10.70
N SER A 283 -10.42 -20.31 10.44
CA SER A 283 -10.90 -21.22 9.37
C SER A 283 -12.30 -21.75 9.64
N TYR A 284 -12.60 -22.09 10.88
CA TYR A 284 -13.95 -22.55 11.27
C TYR A 284 -15.00 -21.45 11.09
N LEU A 285 -14.71 -20.22 11.48
CA LEU A 285 -15.60 -19.06 11.31
C LEU A 285 -15.88 -18.77 9.83
N ARG A 286 -14.85 -18.80 8.98
CA ARG A 286 -15.00 -18.63 7.52
C ARG A 286 -15.88 -19.75 6.93
N LEU A 287 -15.62 -21.01 7.28
CA LEU A 287 -16.40 -22.13 6.81
C LEU A 287 -17.87 -22.04 7.25
N THR A 288 -18.10 -21.63 8.48
CA THR A 288 -19.47 -21.45 9.03
C THR A 288 -20.22 -20.35 8.27
N ARG A 289 -19.60 -19.19 8.03
CA ARG A 289 -20.23 -18.10 7.24
C ARG A 289 -20.53 -18.55 5.81
N PHE A 290 -19.59 -19.27 5.17
CA PHE A 290 -19.80 -19.80 3.84
C PHE A 290 -20.97 -20.79 3.80
N LEU A 291 -21.05 -21.70 4.77
CA LEU A 291 -22.17 -22.64 4.90
C LEU A 291 -23.50 -21.91 5.11
N ILE A 292 -23.54 -20.89 5.97
CA ILE A 292 -24.75 -20.08 6.20
C ILE A 292 -25.17 -19.38 4.91
N ALA A 293 -24.23 -18.77 4.18
CA ALA A 293 -24.51 -18.13 2.91
C ALA A 293 -25.07 -19.12 1.87
N LEU A 294 -24.46 -20.30 1.76
CA LEU A 294 -24.91 -21.38 0.86
C LEU A 294 -26.30 -21.87 1.23
N ILE A 295 -26.53 -22.13 2.52
CA ILE A 295 -27.84 -22.59 3.03
C ILE A 295 -28.90 -21.52 2.75
N THR A 296 -28.62 -20.25 3.03
CA THR A 296 -29.55 -19.15 2.78
C THR A 296 -29.89 -19.03 1.29
N LEU A 297 -28.90 -19.15 0.42
CA LEU A 297 -29.07 -19.03 -1.02
C LEU A 297 -29.87 -20.20 -1.63
N LEU A 298 -29.70 -21.42 -1.13
CA LEU A 298 -30.32 -22.61 -1.69
C LEU A 298 -31.60 -22.99 -0.95
N LEU A 299 -31.56 -23.00 0.37
CA LEU A 299 -32.66 -23.54 1.18
C LEU A 299 -33.87 -22.61 1.17
N THR A 300 -33.67 -21.31 1.26
CA THR A 300 -34.78 -20.33 1.28
C THR A 300 -35.57 -20.31 -0.03
N PRO A 301 -34.97 -20.20 -1.23
CA PRO A 301 -35.71 -20.26 -2.50
C PRO A 301 -36.35 -21.64 -2.70
N THR A 302 -35.63 -22.72 -2.34
CA THR A 302 -36.18 -24.09 -2.47
C THR A 302 -37.39 -24.29 -1.57
N PHE A 303 -37.33 -23.78 -0.33
CA PHE A 303 -38.45 -23.80 0.59
C PHE A 303 -39.66 -23.05 0.05
N LEU A 304 -39.47 -21.85 -0.46
CA LEU A 304 -40.56 -21.07 -1.06
C LEU A 304 -41.17 -21.73 -2.29
N LEU A 305 -40.33 -22.37 -3.11
CA LEU A 305 -40.75 -23.08 -4.30
C LEU A 305 -41.57 -24.33 -3.95
N LEU A 306 -41.15 -25.10 -2.93
CA LEU A 306 -41.90 -26.23 -2.41
C LEU A 306 -43.20 -25.80 -1.70
N PHE A 307 -43.19 -24.66 -1.04
CA PHE A 307 -44.39 -24.11 -0.40
C PHE A 307 -45.46 -23.69 -1.43
N GLN A 308 -45.00 -23.12 -2.57
CA GLN A 308 -45.92 -22.74 -3.66
C GLN A 308 -46.43 -23.95 -4.48
N ASN A 309 -45.67 -25.07 -4.47
CA ASN A 309 -46.04 -26.29 -5.22
C ASN A 309 -46.06 -27.47 -4.29
N PRO A 310 -47.15 -27.68 -3.49
CA PRO A 310 -47.23 -28.74 -2.50
C PRO A 310 -47.09 -30.15 -3.09
N GLU A 311 -47.42 -30.33 -4.36
CA GLU A 311 -47.28 -31.59 -5.10
C GLU A 311 -45.81 -32.03 -5.34
N TRP A 312 -44.85 -31.08 -5.23
CA TRP A 312 -43.43 -31.41 -5.37
C TRP A 312 -42.77 -31.79 -4.04
N VAL A 313 -43.52 -31.68 -2.92
CA VAL A 313 -42.98 -31.98 -1.59
C VAL A 313 -42.90 -33.50 -1.39
N PRO A 314 -41.67 -34.05 -1.21
CA PRO A 314 -41.55 -35.49 -0.90
C PRO A 314 -42.22 -35.84 0.44
N GLU A 315 -42.70 -37.09 0.58
CA GLU A 315 -43.41 -37.53 1.80
C GLU A 315 -42.62 -37.33 3.10
N TRP A 316 -41.28 -37.47 3.07
CA TRP A 316 -40.41 -37.25 4.23
C TRP A 316 -40.28 -35.78 4.64
N LEU A 317 -40.64 -34.82 3.76
CA LEU A 317 -40.69 -33.38 3.99
C LEU A 317 -42.12 -32.86 4.24
N ALA A 318 -43.11 -33.72 4.34
CA ALA A 318 -44.52 -33.34 4.51
C ALA A 318 -44.79 -32.49 5.77
N PHE A 319 -43.89 -32.52 6.77
CA PHE A 319 -43.97 -31.66 7.95
C PHE A 319 -43.80 -30.16 7.67
N ILE A 320 -43.26 -29.79 6.51
CA ILE A 320 -43.10 -28.41 6.07
C ILE A 320 -44.42 -27.81 5.57
N GLN A 321 -45.38 -28.65 5.18
CA GLN A 321 -46.70 -28.19 4.79
C GLN A 321 -47.45 -27.63 5.99
N ILE A 322 -47.53 -26.29 6.08
CA ILE A 322 -48.41 -25.65 7.05
C ILE A 322 -49.84 -25.95 6.59
N LYS A 323 -50.51 -26.85 7.28
CA LYS A 323 -51.94 -27.00 7.09
C LYS A 323 -52.58 -25.71 7.55
N GLU A 324 -53.18 -24.98 6.62
CA GLU A 324 -54.09 -23.90 6.98
C GLU A 324 -55.17 -24.48 7.89
N ALA A 325 -55.22 -23.98 9.13
CA ALA A 325 -56.24 -24.38 10.12
C ALA A 325 -57.51 -23.57 9.88
#